data_6e14639c0b93333b51bdfc99f1242435
#
_entry.id   6e14639c0b93333b51bdfc99f1242435
#
_cell.length_a   1.000
_cell.length_b   1.000
_cell.length_c   1.000
_cell.angle_alpha   90.00
_cell.angle_beta   90.00
_cell.angle_gamma   90.00
#
_symmetry.space_group_name_H-M   'P 1'
#
loop_
_entity.id
_entity.type
_entity.pdbx_description
1 polymer ?
#
loop_
_entity_poly.entity_id
_entity_poly.type
_entity_poly.pdbx_seq_one_letter_code
_entity_poly.pdbx_strand_id
1 'polypeptide(L)'
;RDYKVTGVQTCALPISAIKKFNDRRKTTIHDKLNELGIMKDVLRAYLASISYADAMLGRVLDALDASAARDNTIVVFWSDQGYHHGEKGHWGKHSLWERTANIPFLWAGPGIARHANVNTTVSAIDLYPTLVELCRLAPDAGLEGQSLAATLRQPALAQDRNVLLCDVLPGGYAIVNNRWRFIHHADGAEELYDVVNDPHEWDNLASLEKYRSVMAELRRSAPARFAPAGPDSSQLRLVPEGERFRWEPKPGKAAR
;
A
#
# COMPACT_ATOMS: atom_id res chain seq x y z
N ARG A 1 -24.50 -1.95 8.99
CA ARG A 1 -24.28 -3.04 8.03
C ARG A 1 -23.53 -4.14 8.75
N ASP A 2 -24.20 -5.28 8.92
CA ASP A 2 -23.63 -6.45 9.58
C ASP A 2 -22.50 -7.05 8.73
N TYR A 3 -21.27 -6.91 9.19
CA TYR A 3 -20.17 -7.69 8.65
C TYR A 3 -20.29 -9.11 9.20
N LYS A 4 -20.98 -9.98 8.47
CA LYS A 4 -20.87 -11.42 8.70
C LYS A 4 -19.46 -11.83 8.32
N VAL A 5 -18.64 -12.13 9.31
CA VAL A 5 -17.42 -12.92 9.12
C VAL A 5 -17.90 -14.34 8.86
N THR A 6 -18.21 -14.63 7.60
CA THR A 6 -18.56 -15.98 7.16
C THR A 6 -17.29 -16.70 6.79
N GLY A 7 -17.01 -17.78 7.49
CA GLY A 7 -16.24 -18.92 7.09
C GLY A 7 -14.82 -18.66 6.58
N VAL A 8 -13.85 -19.12 7.34
CA VAL A 8 -12.49 -19.36 6.86
C VAL A 8 -12.56 -20.38 5.73
N GLN A 9 -12.74 -19.93 4.49
CA GLN A 9 -12.48 -20.76 3.35
C GLN A 9 -10.97 -20.84 3.20
N THR A 10 -10.41 -22.01 3.44
CA THR A 10 -9.01 -22.33 3.20
C THR A 10 -8.77 -22.38 1.70
N CYS A 11 -8.63 -21.23 1.06
CA CYS A 11 -7.98 -21.18 -0.24
C CYS A 11 -6.55 -21.68 -0.06
N ALA A 12 -6.12 -22.56 -0.95
CA ALA A 12 -4.73 -22.99 -1.00
C ALA A 12 -3.86 -21.77 -1.32
N LEU A 13 -3.36 -21.13 -0.29
CA LEU A 13 -2.44 -20.02 -0.40
C LEU A 13 -1.13 -20.53 -1.01
N PRO A 14 -0.44 -19.77 -1.85
CA PRO A 14 0.97 -19.98 -2.06
C PRO A 14 1.65 -19.69 -0.71
N ILE A 15 1.89 -20.77 -0.02
CA ILE A 15 2.35 -20.81 1.37
C ILE A 15 3.75 -20.21 1.51
N SER A 16 4.46 -20.02 0.39
CA SER A 16 5.86 -19.59 0.36
C SER A 16 6.08 -18.19 0.94
N ALA A 17 5.28 -17.19 0.61
CA ALA A 17 5.44 -15.84 1.11
C ALA A 17 5.10 -15.75 2.60
N ILE A 18 3.97 -16.35 3.01
CA ILE A 18 3.57 -16.41 4.42
C ILE A 18 4.52 -17.28 5.23
N LYS A 19 5.01 -18.40 4.67
CA LYS A 19 5.98 -19.26 5.35
C LYS A 19 7.28 -18.54 5.66
N LYS A 20 7.89 -17.82 4.73
CA LYS A 20 9.15 -17.10 4.98
C LYS A 20 9.00 -15.99 6.03
N PHE A 21 7.87 -15.33 6.06
CA PHE A 21 7.59 -14.32 7.09
C PHE A 21 7.35 -14.95 8.47
N ASN A 22 6.77 -16.16 8.50
CA ASN A 22 6.43 -16.90 9.70
C ASN A 22 7.49 -17.90 10.16
N ASP A 23 8.46 -18.29 9.33
CA ASP A 23 9.50 -19.28 9.66
C ASP A 23 10.39 -18.89 10.84
N ARG A 24 10.45 -17.60 11.18
CA ARG A 24 11.10 -17.12 12.40
C ARG A 24 10.21 -17.18 13.64
N ARG A 25 8.90 -17.43 13.46
CA ARG A 25 7.91 -17.54 14.55
C ARG A 25 7.10 -18.81 14.34
N LYS A 26 7.16 -19.72 15.28
CA LYS A 26 6.42 -20.99 15.24
C LYS A 26 4.90 -20.86 15.17
N THR A 27 4.37 -19.65 15.41
CA THR A 27 2.93 -19.30 15.35
C THR A 27 2.75 -17.91 14.77
N THR A 28 1.74 -17.72 13.92
CA THR A 28 1.38 -16.43 13.35
C THR A 28 0.69 -15.53 14.39
N ILE A 29 0.61 -14.22 14.14
CA ILE A 29 -0.22 -13.32 14.95
C ILE A 29 -1.68 -13.77 14.87
N HIS A 30 -2.15 -14.17 13.69
CA HIS A 30 -3.50 -14.69 13.47
C HIS A 30 -3.80 -15.89 14.39
N ASP A 31 -2.91 -16.87 14.40
CA ASP A 31 -3.08 -18.07 15.25
C ASP A 31 -3.16 -17.71 16.73
N LYS A 32 -2.28 -16.81 17.19
CA LYS A 32 -2.29 -16.36 18.59
C LYS A 32 -3.55 -15.62 18.98
N LEU A 33 -4.05 -14.72 18.13
CA LEU A 33 -5.29 -13.99 18.40
C LEU A 33 -6.49 -14.93 18.44
N ASN A 34 -6.47 -15.96 17.59
CA ASN A 34 -7.50 -17.00 17.56
C ASN A 34 -7.44 -17.88 18.81
N GLU A 35 -6.26 -18.35 19.19
CA GLU A 35 -6.01 -19.13 20.41
C GLU A 35 -6.49 -18.39 21.68
N LEU A 36 -6.22 -17.11 21.76
CA LEU A 36 -6.61 -16.26 22.87
C LEU A 36 -8.10 -15.85 22.82
N GLY A 37 -8.78 -16.06 21.71
CA GLY A 37 -10.19 -15.66 21.53
C GLY A 37 -10.41 -14.15 21.49
N ILE A 38 -9.37 -13.34 21.26
CA ILE A 38 -9.41 -11.86 21.38
C ILE A 38 -9.46 -11.12 20.03
N MET A 39 -9.66 -11.84 18.91
CA MET A 39 -9.68 -11.20 17.57
C MET A 39 -10.68 -10.04 17.47
N LYS A 40 -11.87 -10.20 18.07
CA LYS A 40 -12.90 -9.13 18.06
C LYS A 40 -12.47 -7.90 18.86
N ASP A 41 -11.77 -8.11 19.97
CA ASP A 41 -11.35 -6.99 20.82
C ASP A 41 -10.21 -6.21 20.15
N VAL A 42 -9.29 -6.89 19.50
CA VAL A 42 -8.24 -6.24 18.71
C VAL A 42 -8.83 -5.48 17.52
N LEU A 43 -9.85 -6.04 16.84
CA LEU A 43 -10.55 -5.34 15.77
C LEU A 43 -11.30 -4.11 16.29
N ARG A 44 -11.96 -4.19 17.46
CA ARG A 44 -12.61 -3.03 18.11
C ARG A 44 -11.60 -1.95 18.44
N ALA A 45 -10.43 -2.31 18.97
CA ALA A 45 -9.37 -1.36 19.27
C ALA A 45 -8.86 -0.67 18.00
N TYR A 46 -8.72 -1.42 16.90
CA TYR A 46 -8.35 -0.84 15.61
C TYR A 46 -9.41 0.15 15.10
N LEU A 47 -10.69 -0.20 15.14
CA LEU A 47 -11.78 0.69 14.74
C LEU A 47 -11.87 1.93 15.65
N ALA A 48 -11.60 1.79 16.94
CA ALA A 48 -11.52 2.93 17.85
C ALA A 48 -10.36 3.88 17.49
N SER A 49 -9.22 3.36 17.04
CA SER A 49 -8.11 4.18 16.58
C SER A 49 -8.45 4.97 15.32
N ILE A 50 -9.23 4.38 14.39
CA ILE A 50 -9.75 5.07 13.22
C ILE A 50 -10.68 6.22 13.63
N SER A 51 -11.63 5.97 14.54
CA SER A 51 -12.55 6.99 15.05
C SER A 51 -11.80 8.14 15.74
N TYR A 52 -10.72 7.82 16.46
CA TYR A 52 -9.87 8.83 17.08
C TYR A 52 -9.13 9.65 16.02
N ALA A 53 -8.54 9.01 15.02
CA ALA A 53 -7.84 9.70 13.93
C ALA A 53 -8.79 10.62 13.16
N ASP A 54 -10.01 10.16 12.86
CA ASP A 54 -11.05 10.94 12.20
C ASP A 54 -11.41 12.20 13.01
N ALA A 55 -11.62 12.06 14.32
CA ALA A 55 -11.89 13.18 15.20
C ALA A 55 -10.72 14.19 15.26
N MET A 56 -9.46 13.71 15.22
CA MET A 56 -8.30 14.60 15.20
C MET A 56 -8.16 15.31 13.85
N LEU A 57 -8.43 14.61 12.74
CA LEU A 57 -8.47 15.20 11.41
C LEU A 57 -9.55 16.31 11.36
N GLY A 58 -10.75 16.05 11.88
CA GLY A 58 -11.82 17.05 11.96
C GLY A 58 -11.35 18.34 12.63
N ARG A 59 -10.67 18.24 13.78
CA ARG A 59 -10.13 19.43 14.48
C ARG A 59 -9.12 20.21 13.65
N VAL A 60 -8.29 19.53 12.86
CA VAL A 60 -7.32 20.20 11.96
C VAL A 60 -8.05 20.92 10.83
N LEU A 61 -9.06 20.27 10.24
CA LEU A 61 -9.87 20.86 9.17
C LEU A 61 -10.68 22.05 9.66
N ASP A 62 -11.29 21.98 10.86
CA ASP A 62 -12.02 23.09 11.49
C ASP A 62 -11.07 24.29 11.68
N ALA A 63 -9.84 24.05 12.15
CA ALA A 63 -8.85 25.12 12.32
C ALA A 63 -8.43 25.75 10.98
N LEU A 64 -8.27 24.93 9.93
CA LEU A 64 -8.00 25.43 8.58
C LEU A 64 -9.17 26.27 8.07
N ASP A 65 -10.40 25.79 8.22
CA ASP A 65 -11.61 26.48 7.77
C ASP A 65 -11.82 27.84 8.47
N ALA A 66 -11.36 27.97 9.71
CA ALA A 66 -11.38 29.22 10.47
C ALA A 66 -10.20 30.14 10.15
N SER A 67 -9.23 29.72 9.36
CA SER A 67 -8.00 30.46 9.06
C SER A 67 -8.07 31.24 7.75
N ALA A 68 -7.20 32.25 7.62
CA ALA A 68 -7.01 32.98 6.35
C ALA A 68 -6.39 32.10 5.23
N ALA A 69 -5.86 30.92 5.56
CA ALA A 69 -5.24 29.99 4.63
C ALA A 69 -6.26 29.05 3.94
N ARG A 70 -7.52 29.04 4.38
CA ARG A 70 -8.57 28.14 3.90
C ARG A 70 -8.63 28.02 2.38
N ASP A 71 -8.65 29.15 1.68
CA ASP A 71 -8.83 29.18 0.23
C ASP A 71 -7.52 29.03 -0.56
N ASN A 72 -6.39 28.89 0.13
CA ASN A 72 -5.06 28.77 -0.46
C ASN A 72 -4.28 27.55 0.07
N THR A 73 -4.97 26.53 0.56
CA THR A 73 -4.34 25.31 1.08
C THR A 73 -4.83 24.09 0.31
N ILE A 74 -3.90 23.24 -0.12
CA ILE A 74 -4.18 21.92 -0.63
C ILE A 74 -4.08 20.95 0.54
N VAL A 75 -5.14 20.19 0.75
CA VAL A 75 -5.20 19.10 1.74
C VAL A 75 -5.03 17.79 1.02
N VAL A 76 -4.09 16.98 1.48
CA VAL A 76 -3.91 15.59 1.03
C VAL A 76 -4.06 14.68 2.24
N PHE A 77 -5.03 13.77 2.17
CA PHE A 77 -5.22 12.73 3.16
C PHE A 77 -4.87 11.38 2.55
N TRP A 78 -3.88 10.71 3.13
CA TRP A 78 -3.39 9.43 2.63
C TRP A 78 -2.81 8.58 3.76
N SER A 79 -2.59 7.30 3.49
CA SER A 79 -1.87 6.38 4.38
C SER A 79 -0.65 5.80 3.66
N ASP A 80 0.38 5.44 4.40
CA ASP A 80 1.57 4.77 3.87
C ASP A 80 1.30 3.29 3.50
N GLN A 81 0.24 2.70 4.07
CA GLN A 81 -0.12 1.29 3.88
C GLN A 81 -1.55 0.99 4.33
N GLY A 82 -2.08 -0.15 3.86
CA GLY A 82 -3.25 -0.79 4.43
C GLY A 82 -2.89 -1.84 5.48
N TYR A 83 -3.86 -2.69 5.87
CA TYR A 83 -3.68 -3.66 6.93
C TYR A 83 -4.64 -4.85 6.80
N HIS A 84 -4.15 -6.10 6.94
CA HIS A 84 -4.97 -7.30 7.06
C HIS A 84 -5.46 -7.49 8.50
N HIS A 85 -6.71 -7.92 8.62
CA HIS A 85 -7.35 -8.22 9.90
C HIS A 85 -7.80 -9.68 10.00
N GLY A 86 -7.05 -10.58 9.42
CA GLY A 86 -7.31 -12.01 9.40
C GLY A 86 -7.63 -12.59 8.04
N GLU A 87 -7.84 -11.75 7.02
CA GLU A 87 -8.03 -12.22 5.65
C GLU A 87 -6.80 -13.03 5.21
N LYS A 88 -7.02 -14.11 4.50
CA LYS A 88 -5.97 -15.05 4.07
C LYS A 88 -5.12 -15.63 5.23
N GLY A 89 -5.65 -15.66 6.47
CA GLY A 89 -4.89 -16.07 7.66
C GLY A 89 -3.75 -15.10 8.02
N HIS A 90 -3.72 -13.91 7.42
CA HIS A 90 -2.72 -12.89 7.66
C HIS A 90 -3.25 -11.80 8.58
N TRP A 91 -2.40 -11.32 9.49
CA TRP A 91 -2.70 -10.19 10.37
C TRP A 91 -1.52 -9.23 10.34
N GLY A 92 -1.75 -8.05 9.80
CA GLY A 92 -0.71 -7.04 9.66
C GLY A 92 -0.55 -6.51 8.24
N LYS A 93 0.59 -5.91 8.00
CA LYS A 93 1.07 -5.34 6.73
C LYS A 93 2.13 -6.26 6.10
N HIS A 94 2.84 -5.78 5.10
CA HIS A 94 3.90 -6.52 4.38
C HIS A 94 3.35 -7.66 3.51
N SER A 95 2.34 -7.37 2.72
CA SER A 95 1.89 -8.23 1.63
C SER A 95 1.71 -7.39 0.35
N LEU A 96 1.54 -8.05 -0.78
CA LEU A 96 1.26 -7.39 -2.07
C LEU A 96 -0.23 -7.48 -2.44
N TRP A 97 -1.07 -7.98 -1.54
CA TRP A 97 -2.51 -8.08 -1.72
C TRP A 97 -3.20 -6.74 -1.47
N GLU A 98 -4.42 -6.61 -1.97
CA GLU A 98 -5.24 -5.41 -1.94
C GLU A 98 -5.33 -4.78 -0.53
N ARG A 99 -5.54 -5.58 0.52
CA ARG A 99 -5.74 -5.07 1.88
C ARG A 99 -4.57 -4.27 2.45
N THR A 100 -3.36 -4.52 1.99
CA THR A 100 -2.17 -3.76 2.40
C THR A 100 -1.73 -2.72 1.39
N ALA A 101 -2.21 -2.79 0.16
CA ALA A 101 -1.82 -1.91 -0.94
C ALA A 101 -2.86 -0.82 -1.24
N ASN A 102 -4.13 -1.07 -0.94
CA ASN A 102 -5.19 -0.08 -1.12
C ASN A 102 -5.28 0.83 0.11
N ILE A 103 -5.04 2.11 -0.11
CA ILE A 103 -4.97 3.14 0.91
C ILE A 103 -5.98 4.25 0.61
N PRO A 104 -6.47 4.99 1.61
CA PRO A 104 -7.14 6.25 1.36
C PRO A 104 -6.18 7.20 0.64
N PHE A 105 -6.67 7.87 -0.41
CA PHE A 105 -5.88 8.85 -1.14
C PHE A 105 -6.80 9.96 -1.64
N LEU A 106 -7.02 10.97 -0.79
CA LEU A 106 -7.98 12.04 -1.02
C LEU A 106 -7.27 13.37 -1.17
N TRP A 107 -7.81 14.20 -2.05
CA TRP A 107 -7.28 15.52 -2.37
C TRP A 107 -8.39 16.57 -2.30
N ALA A 108 -8.11 17.69 -1.68
CA ALA A 108 -9.01 18.83 -1.64
C ALA A 108 -8.22 20.14 -1.71
N GLY A 109 -8.82 21.18 -2.27
CA GLY A 109 -8.21 22.51 -2.32
C GLY A 109 -8.40 23.23 -3.65
N PRO A 110 -7.69 24.34 -3.86
CA PRO A 110 -7.81 25.16 -5.05
C PRO A 110 -7.47 24.39 -6.33
N GLY A 111 -8.36 24.48 -7.34
CA GLY A 111 -8.16 23.84 -8.64
C GLY A 111 -8.37 22.33 -8.68
N ILE A 112 -8.86 21.73 -7.59
CA ILE A 112 -9.21 20.31 -7.51
C ILE A 112 -10.73 20.15 -7.66
N ALA A 113 -11.16 19.20 -8.48
CA ALA A 113 -12.57 18.89 -8.69
C ALA A 113 -13.24 18.44 -7.39
N ARG A 114 -14.40 19.03 -7.08
CA ARG A 114 -15.16 18.70 -5.89
C ARG A 114 -16.09 17.52 -6.12
N HIS A 115 -16.33 16.73 -5.06
CA HIS A 115 -17.28 15.61 -5.07
C HIS A 115 -17.03 14.61 -6.21
N ALA A 116 -15.77 14.42 -6.60
CA ALA A 116 -15.38 13.54 -7.67
C ALA A 116 -14.74 12.26 -7.11
N ASN A 117 -15.14 11.13 -7.70
CA ASN A 117 -14.48 9.84 -7.51
C ASN A 117 -13.74 9.48 -8.79
N VAL A 118 -12.51 9.04 -8.66
CA VAL A 118 -11.69 8.59 -9.78
C VAL A 118 -11.35 7.11 -9.55
N ASN A 119 -11.90 6.27 -10.41
CA ASN A 119 -11.71 4.82 -10.38
C ASN A 119 -10.55 4.43 -11.31
N THR A 120 -9.36 4.88 -10.99
CA THR A 120 -8.14 4.47 -11.70
C THR A 120 -7.04 4.14 -10.70
N THR A 121 -6.20 3.19 -11.07
CA THR A 121 -5.06 2.80 -10.23
C THR A 121 -4.00 3.89 -10.25
N VAL A 122 -3.62 4.34 -9.05
CA VAL A 122 -2.58 5.35 -8.82
C VAL A 122 -1.56 4.82 -7.81
N SER A 123 -0.42 5.48 -7.70
CA SER A 123 0.63 5.10 -6.76
C SER A 123 0.88 6.20 -5.74
N ALA A 124 1.29 5.83 -4.52
CA ALA A 124 1.71 6.80 -3.51
C ALA A 124 2.92 7.64 -3.96
N ILE A 125 3.76 7.12 -4.87
CA ILE A 125 4.88 7.90 -5.45
C ILE A 125 4.40 9.05 -6.35
N ASP A 126 3.15 9.04 -6.79
CA ASP A 126 2.53 10.11 -7.57
C ASP A 126 2.23 11.36 -6.73
N LEU A 127 2.23 11.22 -5.40
CA LEU A 127 1.95 12.32 -4.47
C LEU A 127 2.90 13.50 -4.68
N TYR A 128 4.20 13.23 -4.66
CA TYR A 128 5.20 14.29 -4.73
C TYR A 128 5.19 15.04 -6.08
N PRO A 129 5.25 14.39 -7.27
CA PRO A 129 5.15 15.10 -8.54
C PRO A 129 3.82 15.84 -8.72
N THR A 130 2.73 15.35 -8.12
CA THR A 130 1.45 16.05 -8.12
C THR A 130 1.51 17.35 -7.32
N LEU A 131 2.11 17.32 -6.13
CA LEU A 131 2.32 18.53 -5.32
C LEU A 131 3.26 19.52 -6.02
N VAL A 132 4.33 19.05 -6.65
CA VAL A 132 5.24 19.89 -7.43
C VAL A 132 4.47 20.67 -8.48
N GLU A 133 3.59 20.02 -9.26
CA GLU A 133 2.80 20.67 -10.29
C GLU A 133 1.73 21.60 -9.71
N LEU A 134 0.95 21.15 -8.72
CA LEU A 134 -0.14 21.93 -8.14
C LEU A 134 0.37 23.18 -7.43
N CYS A 135 1.51 23.08 -6.75
CA CYS A 135 2.15 24.19 -6.04
C CYS A 135 3.08 25.02 -6.94
N ARG A 136 3.20 24.70 -8.24
CA ARG A 136 4.07 25.39 -9.20
C ARG A 136 5.53 25.46 -8.76
N LEU A 137 6.01 24.37 -8.15
CA LEU A 137 7.42 24.23 -7.77
C LEU A 137 8.28 23.87 -8.99
N ALA A 138 9.58 24.04 -8.85
CA ALA A 138 10.51 23.60 -9.90
C ALA A 138 10.39 22.09 -10.14
N PRO A 139 10.26 21.63 -11.40
CA PRO A 139 10.16 20.21 -11.70
C PRO A 139 11.46 19.49 -11.36
N ASP A 140 11.34 18.24 -10.89
CA ASP A 140 12.46 17.35 -10.62
C ASP A 140 12.38 16.14 -11.56
N ALA A 141 13.36 16.02 -12.44
CA ALA A 141 13.43 14.94 -13.42
C ALA A 141 13.81 13.57 -12.80
N GLY A 142 14.21 13.54 -11.53
CA GLY A 142 14.53 12.32 -10.79
C GLY A 142 13.30 11.62 -10.21
N LEU A 143 12.10 12.18 -10.33
CA LEU A 143 10.87 11.60 -9.79
C LEU A 143 10.33 10.50 -10.73
N GLU A 144 10.10 9.32 -10.19
CA GLU A 144 9.54 8.17 -10.92
C GLU A 144 8.00 8.19 -10.98
N GLY A 145 7.33 8.88 -10.05
CA GLY A 145 5.88 9.04 -10.01
C GLY A 145 5.37 9.96 -11.12
N GLN A 146 4.07 9.88 -11.38
CA GLN A 146 3.39 10.70 -12.38
C GLN A 146 2.47 11.71 -11.69
N SER A 147 2.45 12.96 -12.19
CA SER A 147 1.52 13.95 -11.67
C SER A 147 0.07 13.58 -11.98
N LEU A 148 -0.76 13.61 -10.96
CA LEU A 148 -2.21 13.42 -11.04
C LEU A 148 -2.96 14.74 -11.21
N ALA A 149 -2.28 15.88 -11.35
CA ALA A 149 -2.90 17.20 -11.35
C ALA A 149 -3.95 17.38 -12.44
N ALA A 150 -3.73 16.82 -13.64
CA ALA A 150 -4.72 16.85 -14.73
C ALA A 150 -6.00 16.08 -14.34
N THR A 151 -5.85 14.89 -13.79
CA THR A 151 -6.97 14.06 -13.31
C THR A 151 -7.70 14.71 -12.14
N LEU A 152 -6.98 15.34 -11.21
CA LEU A 152 -7.56 16.04 -10.07
C LEU A 152 -8.37 17.26 -10.50
N ARG A 153 -7.97 17.95 -11.56
CA ARG A 153 -8.74 19.07 -12.16
C ARG A 153 -9.92 18.58 -12.97
N GLN A 154 -9.74 17.50 -13.71
CA GLN A 154 -10.73 16.94 -14.65
C GLN A 154 -10.75 15.39 -14.53
N PRO A 155 -11.59 14.83 -13.66
CA PRO A 155 -11.66 13.39 -13.40
C PRO A 155 -11.88 12.52 -14.65
N ALA A 156 -12.54 13.06 -15.67
CA ALA A 156 -12.75 12.37 -16.94
C ALA A 156 -11.46 12.10 -17.75
N LEU A 157 -10.34 12.74 -17.39
CA LEU A 157 -9.03 12.48 -17.99
C LEU A 157 -8.29 11.31 -17.34
N ALA A 158 -8.87 10.68 -16.31
CA ALA A 158 -8.28 9.52 -15.67
C ALA A 158 -8.09 8.37 -16.67
N GLN A 159 -6.91 7.81 -16.69
CA GLN A 159 -6.56 6.68 -17.54
C GLN A 159 -6.09 5.52 -16.68
N ASP A 160 -6.54 4.31 -17.03
CA ASP A 160 -6.01 3.11 -16.40
C ASP A 160 -4.55 2.90 -16.80
N ARG A 161 -3.74 2.45 -15.84
CA ARG A 161 -2.33 2.16 -16.05
C ARG A 161 -1.86 1.05 -15.15
N ASN A 162 -0.79 0.39 -15.53
CA ASN A 162 -0.10 -0.53 -14.68
C ASN A 162 0.73 0.22 -13.63
N VAL A 163 0.51 -0.09 -12.37
CA VAL A 163 1.25 0.45 -11.23
C VAL A 163 2.08 -0.65 -10.60
N LEU A 164 3.34 -0.35 -10.32
CA LEU A 164 4.26 -1.25 -9.64
C LEU A 164 4.21 -1.04 -8.13
N LEU A 165 4.08 -2.16 -7.40
CA LEU A 165 4.38 -2.23 -5.96
C LEU A 165 5.60 -3.14 -5.75
N CYS A 166 6.55 -2.70 -4.95
CA CYS A 166 7.71 -3.51 -4.58
C CYS A 166 7.49 -4.19 -3.23
N ASP A 167 7.91 -5.45 -3.13
CA ASP A 167 7.96 -6.15 -1.85
C ASP A 167 9.17 -5.66 -1.03
N VAL A 168 9.15 -5.96 0.27
CA VAL A 168 10.31 -5.78 1.16
C VAL A 168 11.47 -6.72 0.81
N LEU A 169 11.19 -7.82 0.12
CA LEU A 169 12.19 -8.75 -0.38
C LEU A 169 12.56 -8.41 -1.82
N PRO A 170 13.86 -8.23 -2.14
CA PRO A 170 14.32 -7.99 -3.50
C PRO A 170 13.81 -9.09 -4.47
N GLY A 171 13.27 -8.66 -5.61
CA GLY A 171 12.69 -9.56 -6.62
C GLY A 171 11.19 -9.83 -6.45
N GLY A 172 10.60 -9.51 -5.30
CA GLY A 172 9.14 -9.56 -5.11
C GLY A 172 8.48 -8.25 -5.57
N TYR A 173 7.38 -8.37 -6.31
CA TYR A 173 6.61 -7.21 -6.78
C TYR A 173 5.17 -7.57 -7.12
N ALA A 174 4.31 -6.56 -7.21
CA ALA A 174 3.02 -6.69 -7.87
C ALA A 174 2.86 -5.64 -8.97
N ILE A 175 2.16 -6.02 -10.04
CA ILE A 175 1.66 -5.10 -11.07
C ILE A 175 0.14 -5.04 -10.93
N VAL A 176 -0.37 -3.84 -10.75
CA VAL A 176 -1.79 -3.58 -10.46
C VAL A 176 -2.34 -2.58 -11.46
N ASN A 177 -3.55 -2.86 -11.97
CA ASN A 177 -4.37 -1.91 -12.71
C ASN A 177 -5.84 -2.04 -12.27
N ASN A 178 -6.76 -1.37 -12.92
CA ASN A 178 -8.18 -1.36 -12.53
C ASN A 178 -8.84 -2.75 -12.50
N ARG A 179 -8.26 -3.72 -13.17
CA ARG A 179 -8.83 -5.07 -13.26
C ARG A 179 -7.95 -6.15 -12.69
N TRP A 180 -6.64 -6.05 -12.85
CA TRP A 180 -5.73 -7.14 -12.57
C TRP A 180 -4.77 -6.79 -11.46
N ARG A 181 -4.53 -7.76 -10.57
CA ARG A 181 -3.37 -7.79 -9.68
C ARG A 181 -2.54 -9.02 -9.99
N PHE A 182 -1.36 -8.80 -10.52
CA PHE A 182 -0.35 -9.82 -10.73
C PHE A 182 0.73 -9.67 -9.68
N ILE A 183 1.01 -10.75 -8.95
CA ILE A 183 2.04 -10.79 -7.91
C ILE A 183 3.11 -11.78 -8.34
N HIS A 184 4.36 -11.37 -8.28
CA HIS A 184 5.54 -12.21 -8.43
C HIS A 184 6.33 -12.19 -7.13
N HIS A 185 6.47 -13.34 -6.50
CA HIS A 185 7.21 -13.49 -5.25
C HIS A 185 8.69 -13.71 -5.51
N ALA A 186 9.54 -13.31 -4.55
CA ALA A 186 11.00 -13.43 -4.67
C ALA A 186 11.52 -14.87 -4.85
N ASP A 187 10.69 -15.90 -4.56
CA ASP A 187 10.98 -17.30 -4.78
C ASP A 187 10.47 -17.85 -6.13
N GLY A 188 9.89 -16.97 -6.96
CA GLY A 188 9.36 -17.30 -8.28
C GLY A 188 7.90 -17.76 -8.29
N ALA A 189 7.22 -17.87 -7.13
CA ALA A 189 5.80 -18.14 -7.12
C ALA A 189 5.01 -16.93 -7.68
N GLU A 190 3.88 -17.21 -8.34
CA GLU A 190 3.06 -16.18 -8.98
C GLU A 190 1.60 -16.30 -8.57
N GLU A 191 0.94 -15.14 -8.50
CA GLU A 191 -0.49 -15.02 -8.29
C GLU A 191 -1.09 -14.04 -9.31
N LEU A 192 -2.33 -14.33 -9.73
CA LEU A 192 -3.12 -13.42 -10.56
C LEU A 192 -4.55 -13.36 -10.04
N TYR A 193 -5.06 -12.16 -9.89
CA TYR A 193 -6.43 -11.91 -9.44
C TYR A 193 -7.16 -10.97 -10.38
N ASP A 194 -8.43 -11.27 -10.69
CA ASP A 194 -9.38 -10.36 -11.35
C ASP A 194 -10.12 -9.58 -10.26
N VAL A 195 -9.56 -8.45 -9.85
CA VAL A 195 -10.07 -7.67 -8.71
C VAL A 195 -11.45 -7.05 -8.94
N VAL A 196 -11.94 -7.05 -10.17
CA VAL A 196 -13.31 -6.63 -10.50
C VAL A 196 -14.31 -7.73 -10.11
N ASN A 197 -14.00 -8.99 -10.43
CA ASN A 197 -14.87 -10.13 -10.16
C ASN A 197 -14.57 -10.80 -8.82
N ASP A 198 -13.35 -10.69 -8.32
CA ASP A 198 -12.89 -11.19 -7.03
C ASP A 198 -12.16 -10.08 -6.25
N PRO A 199 -12.87 -9.10 -5.69
CA PRO A 199 -12.27 -7.97 -4.96
C PRO A 199 -11.60 -8.37 -3.65
N HIS A 200 -11.73 -9.62 -3.23
CA HIS A 200 -11.10 -10.17 -2.05
C HIS A 200 -9.91 -11.07 -2.37
N GLU A 201 -9.62 -11.28 -3.65
CA GLU A 201 -8.46 -12.06 -4.12
C GLU A 201 -8.45 -13.50 -3.57
N TRP A 202 -9.62 -14.15 -3.58
CA TRP A 202 -9.74 -15.54 -3.11
C TRP A 202 -9.24 -16.55 -4.12
N ASP A 203 -9.47 -16.31 -5.41
CA ASP A 203 -9.22 -17.24 -6.49
C ASP A 203 -7.95 -16.89 -7.28
N ASN A 204 -6.83 -17.58 -6.98
CA ASN A 204 -5.59 -17.40 -7.74
C ASN A 204 -5.72 -18.02 -9.14
N LEU A 205 -5.72 -17.18 -10.17
CA LEU A 205 -5.89 -17.55 -11.57
C LEU A 205 -4.57 -17.89 -12.28
N ALA A 206 -3.41 -17.75 -11.62
CA ALA A 206 -2.09 -17.87 -12.25
C ALA A 206 -1.83 -19.25 -12.87
N SER A 207 -2.43 -20.32 -12.36
CA SER A 207 -2.28 -21.68 -12.90
C SER A 207 -3.11 -21.96 -14.16
N LEU A 208 -4.04 -21.07 -14.50
CA LEU A 208 -4.98 -21.30 -15.61
C LEU A 208 -4.40 -20.82 -16.94
N GLU A 209 -4.27 -21.73 -17.89
CA GLU A 209 -3.69 -21.50 -19.22
C GLU A 209 -4.26 -20.26 -19.93
N LYS A 210 -5.59 -20.06 -19.84
CA LYS A 210 -6.28 -18.93 -20.49
C LYS A 210 -5.82 -17.55 -20.06
N TYR A 211 -5.11 -17.43 -18.93
CA TYR A 211 -4.59 -16.15 -18.41
C TYR A 211 -3.08 -15.94 -18.64
N ARG A 212 -2.39 -16.87 -19.31
CA ARG A 212 -0.96 -16.71 -19.60
C ARG A 212 -0.62 -15.44 -20.36
N SER A 213 -1.44 -15.04 -21.32
CA SER A 213 -1.23 -13.81 -22.09
C SER A 213 -1.37 -12.57 -21.22
N VAL A 214 -2.35 -12.55 -20.31
CA VAL A 214 -2.53 -11.46 -19.35
C VAL A 214 -1.32 -11.34 -18.42
N MET A 215 -0.86 -12.44 -17.86
CA MET A 215 0.34 -12.44 -17.00
C MET A 215 1.58 -11.99 -17.76
N ALA A 216 1.76 -12.44 -19.01
CA ALA A 216 2.89 -12.03 -19.84
C ALA A 216 2.84 -10.52 -20.16
N GLU A 217 1.67 -9.95 -20.34
CA GLU A 217 1.49 -8.51 -20.53
C GLU A 217 1.82 -7.73 -19.26
N LEU A 218 1.26 -8.10 -18.13
CA LEU A 218 1.52 -7.43 -16.84
C LEU A 218 3.01 -7.50 -16.47
N ARG A 219 3.65 -8.65 -16.70
CA ARG A 219 5.08 -8.85 -16.44
C ARG A 219 5.98 -7.91 -17.23
N ARG A 220 5.54 -7.39 -18.39
CA ARG A 220 6.30 -6.37 -19.16
C ARG A 220 6.43 -5.03 -18.42
N SER A 221 5.55 -4.77 -17.46
CA SER A 221 5.62 -3.59 -16.60
C SER A 221 6.52 -3.79 -15.37
N ALA A 222 7.10 -4.98 -15.20
CA ALA A 222 8.03 -5.25 -14.11
C ALA A 222 9.36 -4.50 -14.31
N PRO A 223 10.06 -4.10 -13.24
CA PRO A 223 11.34 -3.44 -13.34
C PRO A 223 12.40 -4.41 -13.90
N ALA A 224 13.24 -3.92 -14.80
CA ALA A 224 14.33 -4.72 -15.36
C ALA A 224 15.43 -5.04 -14.33
N ARG A 225 15.51 -4.28 -13.26
CA ARG A 225 16.48 -4.45 -12.17
C ARG A 225 15.85 -4.07 -10.84
N PHE A 226 16.23 -4.80 -9.81
CA PHE A 226 15.88 -4.47 -8.42
C PHE A 226 17.12 -3.89 -7.74
N ALA A 227 16.92 -2.93 -6.83
CA ALA A 227 17.97 -2.48 -5.96
C ALA A 227 18.48 -3.67 -5.10
N PRO A 228 19.78 -3.72 -4.78
CA PRO A 228 20.28 -4.71 -3.84
C PRO A 228 19.57 -4.54 -2.48
N ALA A 229 19.48 -5.63 -1.74
CA ALA A 229 18.95 -5.55 -0.38
C ALA A 229 19.70 -4.48 0.42
N GLY A 230 18.96 -3.54 0.97
CA GLY A 230 19.52 -2.53 1.86
C GLY A 230 20.08 -3.17 3.14
N PRO A 231 20.95 -2.47 3.87
CA PRO A 231 21.41 -2.95 5.16
C PRO A 231 20.22 -3.15 6.10
N ASP A 232 20.28 -4.20 6.92
CA ASP A 232 19.25 -4.46 7.92
C ASP A 232 19.10 -3.25 8.85
N SER A 233 18.01 -2.50 8.70
CA SER A 233 17.75 -1.29 9.50
C SER A 233 17.68 -1.58 11.01
N SER A 234 17.43 -2.84 11.40
CA SER A 234 17.50 -3.25 12.82
C SER A 234 18.90 -3.14 13.40
N GLN A 235 19.92 -3.15 12.56
CA GLN A 235 21.33 -3.03 12.94
C GLN A 235 21.85 -1.59 12.84
N LEU A 236 21.06 -0.70 12.28
CA LEU A 236 21.42 0.70 12.10
C LEU A 236 20.74 1.59 13.15
N ARG A 237 21.34 2.74 13.42
CA ARG A 237 20.75 3.86 14.14
C ARG A 237 20.90 5.13 13.33
N LEU A 238 19.91 6.01 13.45
CA LEU A 238 19.98 7.35 12.89
C LEU A 238 20.72 8.25 13.88
N VAL A 239 21.76 8.93 13.42
CA VAL A 239 22.56 9.83 14.23
C VAL A 239 22.46 11.24 13.66
N PRO A 240 22.03 12.24 14.45
CA PRO A 240 22.01 13.63 14.01
C PRO A 240 23.44 14.18 13.85
N GLU A 241 23.64 14.95 12.79
CA GLU A 241 24.92 15.59 12.44
C GLU A 241 24.65 17.04 12.00
N GLY A 242 24.48 17.92 12.96
CA GLY A 242 23.98 19.28 12.74
C GLY A 242 22.53 19.26 12.22
N GLU A 243 22.29 19.84 11.04
CA GLU A 243 20.97 19.82 10.36
C GLU A 243 20.74 18.56 9.51
N ARG A 244 21.69 17.63 9.49
CA ARG A 244 21.64 16.38 8.72
C ARG A 244 21.58 15.17 9.62
N PHE A 245 21.30 14.05 9.01
CA PHE A 245 21.31 12.75 9.68
C PHE A 245 22.14 11.77 8.87
N ARG A 246 22.79 10.84 9.58
CA ARG A 246 23.44 9.70 8.94
C ARG A 246 23.05 8.39 9.61
N TRP A 247 23.10 7.32 8.88
CA TRP A 247 22.90 5.98 9.41
C TRP A 247 24.24 5.42 9.88
N GLU A 248 24.29 4.91 11.11
CA GLU A 248 25.45 4.23 11.69
C GLU A 248 25.08 2.84 12.19
N PRO A 249 26.01 1.87 12.16
CA PRO A 249 25.83 0.61 12.87
C PRO A 249 25.58 0.83 14.37
N LYS A 250 24.65 0.07 14.94
CA LYS A 250 24.43 0.07 16.39
C LYS A 250 25.69 -0.48 17.11
N PRO A 251 26.16 0.14 18.20
CA PRO A 251 27.28 -0.37 18.95
C PRO A 251 27.06 -1.83 19.39
N GLY A 252 28.07 -2.69 19.22
CA GLY A 252 28.06 -4.08 19.72
C GLY A 252 27.45 -5.12 18.78
N LYS A 253 27.02 -4.75 17.55
CA LYS A 253 26.65 -5.70 16.50
C LYS A 253 27.59 -5.52 15.31
N ALA A 254 28.76 -6.16 15.38
CA ALA A 254 29.58 -6.33 14.19
C ALA A 254 28.79 -7.13 13.14
N ALA A 255 28.87 -6.73 11.87
CA ALA A 255 28.28 -7.45 10.77
C ALA A 255 28.72 -8.92 10.82
N ARG A 256 27.76 -9.83 10.90
CA ARG A 256 27.98 -11.26 10.66
C ARG A 256 27.82 -11.56 9.20
#